data_4de9e92e710a974bf900f265399e7132
#
_entry.id   4de9e92e710a974bf900f265399e7132
#
_cell.length_a   1.000
_cell.length_b   1.000
_cell.length_c   1.000
_cell.angle_alpha   90.00
_cell.angle_beta   90.00
_cell.angle_gamma   90.00
#
_symmetry.space_group_name_H-M   'P 1'
#
loop_
_entity.id
_entity.type
_entity.pdbx_description
1 polymer ?
#
loop_
_entity_poly.entity_id
_entity_poly.type
_entity_poly.pdbx_seq_one_letter_code
_entity_poly.pdbx_strand_id
1 'polypeptide(L)'
;MSADRACLKSYTACFAIRANAEPGILPRLIGLFAKRDLVPAAVLSRRFGDQQLAVDLQIDGIDRALAELIAENMRQMVSVERVLLADLPAELAGRA
;
A
#
# COMPACT_ATOMS: atom_id res chain seq x y z
N MET A 1 -25.81 9.64 -4.66
CA MET A 1 -25.05 9.29 -5.38
C MET A 1 -23.75 9.89 -5.34
N SER A 2 -23.52 11.01 -5.69
CA SER A 2 -22.23 11.56 -5.64
C SER A 2 -21.70 11.66 -4.25
N ALA A 3 -22.53 11.84 -3.28
CA ALA A 3 -22.06 11.95 -1.90
C ALA A 3 -21.39 10.67 -1.45
N ASP A 4 -21.96 9.54 -1.81
CA ASP A 4 -21.36 8.29 -1.45
C ASP A 4 -20.04 8.12 -2.12
N ARG A 5 -19.96 8.49 -3.35
CA ARG A 5 -18.74 8.36 -4.08
C ARG A 5 -17.68 9.27 -3.50
N ALA A 6 -18.06 10.46 -3.09
CA ALA A 6 -17.12 11.37 -2.47
C ALA A 6 -16.60 10.82 -1.16
N CYS A 7 -17.44 10.20 -0.38
CA CYS A 7 -16.99 9.59 0.86
C CYS A 7 -16.01 8.47 0.60
N LEU A 8 -16.27 7.65 -0.39
CA LEU A 8 -15.37 6.59 -0.72
C LEU A 8 -14.04 7.13 -1.19
N LYS A 9 -14.07 8.22 -1.94
CA LYS A 9 -12.84 8.78 -2.44
C LYS A 9 -12.06 9.51 -1.39
N SER A 10 -12.66 9.82 -0.25
CA SER A 10 -11.89 10.45 0.80
C SER A 10 -11.16 9.43 1.66
N TYR A 11 -11.26 8.17 1.31
CA TYR A 11 -10.61 7.10 2.02
C TYR A 11 -9.26 6.79 1.38
N THR A 12 -8.24 6.66 2.18
CA THR A 12 -6.91 6.30 1.69
C THR A 12 -6.44 5.09 2.46
N ALA A 13 -6.00 4.09 1.73
CA ALA A 13 -5.43 2.90 2.33
C ALA A 13 -3.94 3.07 2.46
N CYS A 14 -3.41 2.77 3.63
CA CYS A 14 -1.99 2.82 3.90
C CYS A 14 -1.49 1.42 4.18
N PHE A 15 -0.49 1.00 3.42
CA PHE A 15 0.11 -0.32 3.60
C PHE A 15 1.49 -0.11 4.19
N ALA A 16 1.72 -0.65 5.38
CA ALA A 16 3.03 -0.62 6.01
C ALA A 16 3.61 -2.02 5.91
N ILE A 17 4.67 -2.17 5.14
CA ILE A 17 5.21 -3.46 4.76
C ILE A 17 6.62 -3.60 5.29
N ARG A 18 6.92 -4.75 5.85
CA ARG A 18 8.28 -5.14 6.21
C ARG A 18 8.66 -6.31 5.36
N ALA A 19 9.80 -6.20 4.71
CA ALA A 19 10.22 -7.22 3.77
C ALA A 19 11.73 -7.36 3.78
N ASN A 20 12.22 -8.41 3.16
CA ASN A 20 13.65 -8.55 2.91
C ASN A 20 14.06 -7.59 1.82
N ALA A 21 15.24 -7.01 1.97
CA ALA A 21 15.73 -6.02 1.01
C ALA A 21 16.32 -6.74 -0.20
N GLU A 22 15.44 -7.13 -1.10
CA GLU A 22 15.82 -7.79 -2.35
C GLU A 22 15.58 -6.84 -3.51
N PRO A 23 16.40 -6.91 -4.55
CA PRO A 23 16.23 -5.97 -5.66
C PRO A 23 14.86 -6.02 -6.32
N GLY A 24 14.24 -7.17 -6.34
CA GLY A 24 12.95 -7.31 -7.00
C GLY A 24 11.74 -7.05 -6.14
N ILE A 25 11.92 -6.72 -4.85
CA ILE A 25 10.77 -6.65 -3.96
C ILE A 25 9.88 -5.45 -4.24
N LEU A 26 10.48 -4.28 -4.47
CA LEU A 26 9.69 -3.09 -4.74
C LEU A 26 8.86 -3.21 -6.02
N PRO A 27 9.44 -3.62 -7.15
CA PRO A 27 8.62 -3.79 -8.36
C PRO A 27 7.49 -4.78 -8.17
N ARG A 28 7.70 -5.82 -7.39
CA ARG A 28 6.66 -6.81 -7.19
C ARG A 28 5.53 -6.26 -6.33
N LEU A 29 5.87 -5.50 -5.30
CA LEU A 29 4.85 -4.87 -4.48
C LEU A 29 4.04 -3.86 -5.28
N ILE A 30 4.72 -3.01 -6.03
CA ILE A 30 4.05 -2.00 -6.83
C ILE A 30 3.24 -2.65 -7.93
N GLY A 31 3.74 -3.77 -8.46
CA GLY A 31 3.04 -4.49 -9.51
C GLY A 31 1.67 -4.98 -9.12
N LEU A 32 1.44 -5.21 -7.81
CA LEU A 32 0.12 -5.63 -7.36
C LEU A 32 -0.91 -4.55 -7.60
N PHE A 33 -0.49 -3.29 -7.57
CA PHE A 33 -1.38 -2.18 -7.87
C PHE A 33 -1.44 -1.92 -9.37
N ALA A 34 -0.31 -2.03 -10.04
CA ALA A 34 -0.24 -1.74 -11.46
C ALA A 34 -1.17 -2.63 -12.28
N LYS A 35 -1.25 -3.89 -11.92
CA LYS A 35 -2.08 -4.80 -12.70
C LYS A 35 -3.56 -4.57 -12.47
N ARG A 36 -3.91 -3.71 -11.53
CA ARG A 36 -5.29 -3.31 -11.30
C ARG A 36 -5.52 -1.86 -11.69
N ASP A 37 -4.58 -1.30 -12.46
CA ASP A 37 -4.66 0.09 -12.92
C ASP A 37 -4.70 1.08 -11.78
N LEU A 38 -4.01 0.79 -10.71
CA LEU A 38 -3.93 1.67 -9.57
C LEU A 38 -2.57 2.31 -9.50
N VAL A 39 -2.53 3.61 -9.20
CA VAL A 39 -1.29 4.35 -9.05
C VAL A 39 -1.18 4.80 -7.60
N PRO A 40 -0.15 4.37 -6.88
CA PRO A 40 0.01 4.82 -5.50
C PRO A 40 0.16 6.32 -5.42
N ALA A 41 -0.48 6.92 -4.42
CA ALA A 41 -0.33 8.35 -4.18
C ALA A 41 1.01 8.67 -3.56
N ALA A 42 1.56 7.73 -2.80
CA ALA A 42 2.85 7.92 -2.16
C ALA A 42 3.51 6.58 -1.95
N VAL A 43 4.81 6.55 -2.14
CA VAL A 43 5.62 5.36 -1.89
C VAL A 43 6.87 5.82 -1.15
N LEU A 44 7.11 5.24 0.01
CA LEU A 44 8.31 5.54 0.77
C LEU A 44 8.98 4.22 1.11
N SER A 45 10.23 4.10 0.74
CA SER A 45 10.99 2.90 0.97
C SER A 45 12.25 3.23 1.73
N ARG A 46 12.56 2.48 2.78
CA ARG A 46 13.73 2.74 3.57
C ARG A 46 14.36 1.43 4.01
N ARG A 47 15.65 1.31 3.79
CA ARG A 47 16.40 0.15 4.29
C ARG A 47 16.82 0.40 5.72
N PHE A 48 16.79 -0.65 6.52
CA PHE A 48 17.37 -0.56 7.85
C PHE A 48 18.02 -1.91 8.15
N GLY A 49 19.10 -1.84 8.88
CA GLY A 49 19.93 -3.01 9.04
C GLY A 49 20.51 -3.41 7.69
N ASP A 50 20.94 -4.64 7.58
CA ASP A 50 21.56 -5.10 6.36
C ASP A 50 20.60 -5.66 5.34
N GLN A 51 19.50 -6.20 5.80
CA GLN A 51 18.65 -6.97 4.91
C GLN A 51 17.16 -6.69 5.07
N GLN A 52 16.82 -5.59 5.70
CA GLN A 52 15.42 -5.26 5.96
C GLN A 52 15.01 -4.05 5.19
N LEU A 53 13.76 -4.04 4.77
CA LEU A 53 13.17 -2.94 4.02
C LEU A 53 11.82 -2.61 4.60
N ALA A 54 11.59 -1.34 4.87
CA ALA A 54 10.28 -0.86 5.28
C ALA A 54 9.70 -0.08 4.13
N VAL A 55 8.47 -0.42 3.73
CA VAL A 55 7.83 0.23 2.59
C VAL A 55 6.47 0.71 3.03
N ASP A 56 6.19 1.99 2.78
CA ASP A 56 4.88 2.56 3.03
C ASP A 56 4.28 2.93 1.69
N LEU A 57 3.07 2.46 1.45
CA LEU A 57 2.33 2.74 0.23
C LEU A 57 0.99 3.35 0.59
N GLN A 58 0.61 4.40 -0.11
CA GLN A 58 -0.69 5.02 0.07
C GLN A 58 -1.44 5.02 -1.23
N ILE A 59 -2.68 4.56 -1.19
CA ILE A 59 -3.55 4.49 -2.35
C ILE A 59 -4.83 5.24 -2.03
N ASP A 60 -5.16 6.23 -2.83
CA ASP A 60 -6.39 7.00 -2.67
C ASP A 60 -7.55 6.33 -3.38
N GLY A 61 -8.70 6.38 -2.75
CA GLY A 61 -9.93 5.97 -3.42
C GLY A 61 -10.07 4.49 -3.68
N ILE A 62 -9.35 3.68 -2.94
CA ILE A 62 -9.43 2.25 -3.13
C ILE A 62 -10.53 1.68 -2.26
N ASP A 63 -11.21 0.67 -2.77
CA ASP A 63 -12.22 -0.03 -2.00
C ASP A 63 -11.55 -0.84 -0.90
N ARG A 64 -12.18 -0.86 0.28
CA ARG A 64 -11.58 -1.58 1.42
C ARG A 64 -11.39 -3.06 1.13
N ALA A 65 -12.36 -3.68 0.49
CA ALA A 65 -12.24 -5.10 0.20
C ALA A 65 -11.07 -5.37 -0.74
N LEU A 66 -10.85 -4.49 -1.71
CA LEU A 66 -9.72 -4.65 -2.61
C LEU A 66 -8.42 -4.40 -1.87
N ALA A 67 -8.39 -3.42 -0.97
CA ALA A 67 -7.18 -3.15 -0.20
C ALA A 67 -6.81 -4.37 0.63
N GLU A 68 -7.80 -5.01 1.24
CA GLU A 68 -7.53 -6.19 2.05
C GLU A 68 -7.04 -7.36 1.20
N LEU A 69 -7.60 -7.49 0.01
CA LEU A 69 -7.15 -8.54 -0.90
C LEU A 69 -5.69 -8.32 -1.30
N ILE A 70 -5.34 -7.08 -1.59
CA ILE A 70 -3.96 -6.78 -1.98
C ILE A 70 -3.02 -7.03 -0.81
N ALA A 71 -3.42 -6.63 0.41
CA ALA A 71 -2.60 -6.89 1.58
C ALA A 71 -2.37 -8.38 1.77
N GLU A 72 -3.41 -9.17 1.53
CA GLU A 72 -3.29 -10.60 1.66
C GLU A 72 -2.34 -11.18 0.62
N ASN A 73 -2.41 -10.67 -0.60
CA ASN A 73 -1.48 -11.09 -1.64
C ASN A 73 -0.04 -10.77 -1.26
N MET A 74 0.17 -9.61 -0.65
CA MET A 74 1.49 -9.25 -0.18
C MET A 74 1.99 -10.22 0.88
N ARG A 75 1.10 -10.58 1.81
CA ARG A 75 1.52 -11.46 2.90
C ARG A 75 1.93 -12.83 2.43
N GLN A 76 1.48 -13.22 1.25
CA GLN A 76 1.83 -14.52 0.71
C GLN A 76 3.14 -14.51 -0.02
N MET A 77 3.75 -13.37 -0.20
CA MET A 77 5.06 -13.30 -0.85
C MET A 77 6.13 -13.74 0.14
N VAL A 78 7.05 -14.58 -0.36
CA VAL A 78 8.06 -15.17 0.51
C VAL A 78 8.90 -14.13 1.21
N SER A 79 9.24 -13.07 0.50
CA SER A 79 10.13 -12.05 1.04
C SER A 79 9.44 -11.06 1.96
N VAL A 80 8.12 -11.11 2.07
CA VAL A 80 7.38 -10.17 2.88
C VAL A 80 7.17 -10.77 4.25
N GLU A 81 7.59 -10.04 5.29
CA GLU A 81 7.46 -10.52 6.65
C GLU A 81 6.16 -10.09 7.29
N ARG A 82 5.72 -8.89 7.00
CA ARG A 82 4.55 -8.35 7.67
C ARG A 82 3.92 -7.26 6.84
N VAL A 83 2.60 -7.20 6.87
CA VAL A 83 1.84 -6.14 6.20
C VAL A 83 0.78 -5.67 7.16
N LEU A 84 0.76 -4.37 7.42
CA LEU A 84 -0.28 -3.73 8.20
C LEU A 84 -1.05 -2.82 7.27
N LEU A 85 -2.37 -2.92 7.32
CA LEU A 85 -3.24 -2.10 6.50
C LEU A 85 -4.02 -1.17 7.40
N ALA A 86 -3.99 0.11 7.10
CA ALA A 86 -4.70 1.11 7.87
C ALA A 86 -5.42 2.06 6.94
N ASP A 87 -6.47 2.69 7.47
CA ASP A 87 -7.25 3.67 6.74
C ASP A 87 -6.90 5.04 7.21
N LEU A 88 -6.74 5.98 6.29
CA LEU A 88 -6.53 7.38 6.64
C LEU A 88 -7.55 8.23 5.94
N PRO A 89 -8.07 9.27 6.62
CA PRO A 89 -8.90 10.25 5.92
C PRO A 89 -8.08 10.94 4.86
N ALA A 90 -8.73 11.31 3.76
CA ALA A 90 -8.02 11.93 2.66
C ALA A 90 -7.36 13.23 3.07
N GLU A 91 -7.94 13.94 4.02
CA GLU A 91 -7.35 15.20 4.43
C GLU A 91 -6.05 15.02 5.17
N LEU A 92 -5.77 13.83 5.70
CA LEU A 92 -4.50 13.57 6.35
C LEU A 92 -3.50 12.92 5.42
N ALA A 93 -3.99 12.19 4.46
CA ALA A 93 -3.12 11.47 3.54
C ALA A 93 -2.52 12.46 2.54
N GLY A 94 -1.29 12.23 2.18
CA GLY A 94 -0.65 13.07 1.19
C GLY A 94 -0.22 14.41 1.70
N ARG A 95 -0.35 14.65 2.99
CA ARG A 95 0.09 15.90 3.53
C ARG A 95 1.53 15.89 3.84
N ALA A 96 2.15 14.85 3.78
CA ALA A 96 3.54 14.72 4.16
C ALA A 96 4.50 15.56 3.33
#